data_ce18eab23fa786c3706ebff2dfb98fc9
#
_entry.id   ce18eab23fa786c3706ebff2dfb98fc9
#
_cell.length_a   1.000
_cell.length_b   1.000
_cell.length_c   1.000
_cell.angle_alpha   90.00
_cell.angle_beta   90.00
_cell.angle_gamma   90.00
#
_symmetry.space_group_name_H-M   'P 1'
#
loop_
_entity.id
_entity.type
_entity.pdbx_description
1 polymer ?
#
loop_
_entity_poly.entity_id
_entity_poly.type
_entity_poly.pdbx_seq_one_letter_code
_entity_poly.pdbx_strand_id
1 'polypeptide(L)'
;MGGRTPGQPEFDGASATLETKGGFMKVAILAGGVGSRLSEETVIKPKPMVEIGGRPILWHIMMHYSHYAFKDFVIALGYKGEVIKKYVVDYCSLNSDLTVQVKTGKVTLHGEVTADWTVDLVDTGISTLTGGRIKRLGPYLGNETFMLTWGDGVSDVNLHELLEFHRAHGKLVTLTAVHPPARFGHLELSGDRIAEFSEKPQTREGWINGAFFVVEPGALDYIDGDDTQWERGPLQRLAADGELMAFRHTSFWQCMDTLRDKVLLEELWQTNKAPWKVWS
;
A
#
# COMPACT_ATOMS: atom_id res chain seq x y z
N MET A 1 50.31 7.47 -44.42
CA MET A 1 50.22 6.23 -43.62
C MET A 1 49.50 6.58 -42.35
N GLY A 2 48.20 6.30 -42.33
CA GLY A 2 47.31 6.61 -41.22
C GLY A 2 47.07 5.38 -40.35
N GLY A 3 47.38 5.50 -39.08
CA GLY A 3 47.08 4.49 -38.08
C GLY A 3 45.68 4.74 -37.47
N ARG A 4 44.76 3.81 -37.65
CA ARG A 4 43.48 3.75 -36.93
C ARG A 4 43.73 3.10 -35.58
N THR A 5 43.28 3.77 -34.50
CA THR A 5 43.12 3.19 -33.13
C THR A 5 41.81 2.37 -33.09
N PRO A 6 41.79 1.18 -32.42
CA PRO A 6 40.59 0.36 -32.33
C PRO A 6 39.62 0.86 -31.24
N GLY A 7 38.32 0.67 -31.51
CA GLY A 7 37.20 1.20 -30.83
C GLY A 7 37.00 0.75 -29.37
N GLN A 8 36.44 1.67 -28.62
CA GLN A 8 35.76 1.40 -27.36
C GLN A 8 34.39 0.72 -27.64
N PRO A 9 33.93 -0.19 -26.80
CA PRO A 9 32.58 -0.74 -26.94
C PRO A 9 31.55 0.32 -26.51
N GLU A 10 30.62 0.62 -27.42
CA GLU A 10 29.41 1.35 -27.10
C GLU A 10 28.57 0.48 -26.16
N PHE A 11 28.34 0.95 -24.95
CA PHE A 11 27.30 0.42 -24.07
C PHE A 11 25.95 0.97 -24.58
N ASP A 12 25.25 0.17 -25.36
CA ASP A 12 23.87 0.38 -25.70
C ASP A 12 23.05 0.24 -24.41
N GLY A 13 22.64 1.37 -23.86
CA GLY A 13 21.74 1.47 -22.72
C GLY A 13 20.31 1.11 -23.14
N ALA A 14 20.08 -0.15 -23.50
CA ALA A 14 18.74 -0.67 -23.62
C ALA A 14 18.13 -0.74 -22.21
N SER A 15 17.37 0.28 -21.84
CA SER A 15 16.34 0.19 -20.81
C SER A 15 15.41 -0.97 -21.21
N ALA A 16 15.62 -2.13 -20.61
CA ALA A 16 14.71 -3.25 -20.75
C ALA A 16 13.41 -2.85 -20.03
N THR A 17 12.48 -2.28 -20.79
CA THR A 17 11.06 -2.30 -20.43
C THR A 17 10.67 -3.76 -20.32
N LEU A 18 10.53 -4.25 -19.09
CA LEU A 18 9.94 -5.54 -18.78
C LEU A 18 8.47 -5.51 -19.25
N GLU A 19 8.25 -5.79 -20.54
CA GLU A 19 6.92 -6.14 -21.04
C GLU A 19 6.51 -7.44 -20.33
N THR A 20 5.68 -7.30 -19.29
CA THR A 20 4.98 -8.43 -18.71
C THR A 20 4.01 -8.97 -19.77
N LYS A 21 4.27 -10.18 -20.24
CA LYS A 21 3.28 -10.99 -20.96
C LYS A 21 2.16 -11.35 -19.97
N GLY A 22 1.09 -10.58 -19.94
CA GLY A 22 -0.05 -10.78 -19.04
C GLY A 22 -0.56 -9.42 -18.57
N GLY A 23 -1.87 -9.29 -18.33
CA GLY A 23 -2.53 -8.05 -17.94
C GLY A 23 -1.83 -7.30 -16.80
N PHE A 24 -2.14 -6.02 -16.66
CA PHE A 24 -1.56 -5.16 -15.60
C PHE A 24 -1.83 -5.79 -14.22
N MET A 25 -0.76 -5.93 -13.40
CA MET A 25 -0.89 -6.48 -12.04
C MET A 25 -1.80 -5.59 -11.19
N LYS A 26 -2.84 -6.18 -10.62
CA LYS A 26 -3.82 -5.48 -9.79
C LYS A 26 -3.34 -5.32 -8.35
N VAL A 27 -3.77 -4.24 -7.74
CA VAL A 27 -3.50 -3.91 -6.34
C VAL A 27 -4.82 -3.90 -5.57
N ALA A 28 -5.03 -4.88 -4.71
CA ALA A 28 -6.16 -4.92 -3.79
C ALA A 28 -5.87 -4.04 -2.56
N ILE A 29 -6.78 -3.11 -2.23
CA ILE A 29 -6.64 -2.26 -1.04
C ILE A 29 -7.83 -2.47 -0.11
N LEU A 30 -7.57 -2.88 1.14
CA LEU A 30 -8.62 -3.04 2.15
C LEU A 30 -8.94 -1.69 2.81
N ALA A 31 -10.11 -1.14 2.48
CA ALA A 31 -10.56 0.18 2.91
C ALA A 31 -11.91 0.17 3.65
N GLY A 32 -12.40 -1.01 4.07
CA GLY A 32 -13.76 -1.16 4.61
C GLY A 32 -13.89 -1.18 6.13
N GLY A 33 -12.79 -1.05 6.89
CA GLY A 33 -12.79 -1.10 8.35
C GLY A 33 -13.35 0.16 9.01
N VAL A 34 -13.92 0.01 10.23
CA VAL A 34 -14.52 1.13 11.00
C VAL A 34 -13.48 2.11 11.56
N GLY A 35 -12.24 1.67 11.79
CA GLY A 35 -11.16 2.54 12.27
C GLY A 35 -11.35 3.07 13.70
N SER A 36 -11.90 2.26 14.61
CA SER A 36 -12.33 2.67 15.96
C SER A 36 -11.23 3.28 16.84
N ARG A 37 -9.95 2.97 16.56
CA ARG A 37 -8.80 3.52 17.32
C ARG A 37 -8.44 4.97 16.96
N LEU A 38 -9.00 5.50 15.88
CA LEU A 38 -8.86 6.88 15.42
C LEU A 38 -10.24 7.55 15.36
N SER A 39 -11.02 7.38 16.43
CA SER A 39 -12.45 7.77 16.49
C SER A 39 -12.68 9.24 16.22
N GLU A 40 -11.78 10.14 16.62
CA GLU A 40 -11.88 11.58 16.42
C GLU A 40 -11.99 11.95 14.94
N GLU A 41 -11.32 11.20 14.06
CA GLU A 41 -11.33 11.42 12.60
C GLU A 41 -12.38 10.56 11.89
N THR A 42 -12.61 9.34 12.39
CA THR A 42 -13.41 8.33 11.67
C THR A 42 -14.91 8.44 11.88
N VAL A 43 -15.36 9.34 12.75
CA VAL A 43 -16.79 9.69 12.87
C VAL A 43 -17.34 10.28 11.57
N ILE A 44 -16.53 11.02 10.81
CA ILE A 44 -16.98 11.76 9.61
C ILE A 44 -16.57 11.01 8.33
N LYS A 45 -15.37 10.43 8.27
CA LYS A 45 -14.80 9.80 7.09
C LYS A 45 -14.14 8.44 7.43
N PRO A 46 -14.06 7.47 6.51
CA PRO A 46 -13.39 6.21 6.80
C PRO A 46 -11.88 6.44 6.94
N LYS A 47 -11.18 5.59 7.70
CA LYS A 47 -9.76 5.72 8.00
C LYS A 47 -8.86 5.98 6.77
N PRO A 48 -9.06 5.30 5.61
CA PRO A 48 -8.29 5.58 4.40
C PRO A 48 -8.44 7.00 3.84
N MET A 49 -9.46 7.73 4.28
CA MET A 49 -9.72 9.12 3.89
C MET A 49 -9.21 10.15 4.89
N VAL A 50 -8.54 9.73 5.96
CA VAL A 50 -7.85 10.66 6.86
C VAL A 50 -6.62 11.22 6.15
N GLU A 51 -6.45 12.54 6.24
CA GLU A 51 -5.49 13.28 5.43
C GLU A 51 -4.13 13.41 6.11
N ILE A 52 -3.10 13.38 5.28
CA ILE A 52 -1.71 13.72 5.56
C ILE A 52 -1.29 14.71 4.47
N GLY A 53 -0.84 15.91 4.84
CA GLY A 53 -0.48 16.95 3.88
C GLY A 53 -1.63 17.36 2.96
N GLY A 54 -2.88 17.32 3.44
CA GLY A 54 -4.08 17.67 2.67
C GLY A 54 -4.50 16.61 1.63
N ARG A 55 -3.93 15.40 1.68
CA ARG A 55 -4.30 14.26 0.83
C ARG A 55 -4.66 13.04 1.68
N PRO A 56 -5.72 12.27 1.32
CA PRO A 56 -6.04 11.03 2.04
C PRO A 56 -4.86 10.07 2.08
N ILE A 57 -4.69 9.30 3.18
CA ILE A 57 -3.64 8.27 3.23
C ILE A 57 -3.80 7.25 2.10
N LEU A 58 -5.02 6.97 1.66
CA LEU A 58 -5.31 6.15 0.48
C LEU A 58 -4.59 6.70 -0.77
N TRP A 59 -4.59 8.01 -0.97
CA TRP A 59 -3.87 8.65 -2.08
C TRP A 59 -2.36 8.40 -1.99
N HIS A 60 -1.76 8.52 -0.81
CA HIS A 60 -0.34 8.25 -0.60
C HIS A 60 0.02 6.80 -0.93
N ILE A 61 -0.84 5.86 -0.54
CA ILE A 61 -0.68 4.44 -0.87
C ILE A 61 -0.74 4.25 -2.40
N MET A 62 -1.75 4.79 -3.07
CA MET A 62 -1.89 4.68 -4.53
C MET A 62 -0.72 5.33 -5.27
N MET A 63 -0.20 6.47 -4.80
CA MET A 63 1.00 7.10 -5.36
C MET A 63 2.25 6.24 -5.20
N HIS A 64 2.42 5.57 -4.05
CA HIS A 64 3.52 4.65 -3.83
C HIS A 64 3.49 3.51 -4.87
N TYR A 65 2.34 2.84 -5.03
CA TYR A 65 2.19 1.77 -6.02
C TYR A 65 2.38 2.28 -7.47
N SER A 66 1.86 3.47 -7.77
CA SER A 66 1.99 4.10 -9.08
C SER A 66 3.43 4.43 -9.46
N HIS A 67 4.26 4.79 -8.48
CA HIS A 67 5.70 5.01 -8.69
C HIS A 67 6.38 3.76 -9.27
N TYR A 68 5.92 2.56 -8.88
CA TYR A 68 6.39 1.27 -9.39
C TYR A 68 5.55 0.76 -10.58
N ALA A 69 4.79 1.64 -11.24
CA ALA A 69 3.93 1.34 -12.38
C ALA A 69 2.73 0.39 -12.11
N PHE A 70 2.35 0.16 -10.84
CA PHE A 70 1.13 -0.54 -10.47
C PHE A 70 -0.01 0.47 -10.33
N LYS A 71 -0.92 0.53 -11.31
CA LYS A 71 -1.92 1.60 -11.47
C LYS A 71 -3.36 1.08 -11.58
N ASP A 72 -3.56 -0.23 -11.46
CA ASP A 72 -4.84 -0.91 -11.54
C ASP A 72 -5.27 -1.36 -10.13
N PHE A 73 -6.19 -0.61 -9.52
CA PHE A 73 -6.57 -0.75 -8.13
C PHE A 73 -7.94 -1.38 -7.97
N VAL A 74 -8.08 -2.30 -7.02
CA VAL A 74 -9.35 -2.89 -6.61
C VAL A 74 -9.55 -2.61 -5.11
N ILE A 75 -10.45 -1.67 -4.77
CA ILE A 75 -10.60 -1.18 -3.41
C ILE A 75 -11.82 -1.82 -2.75
N ALA A 76 -11.58 -2.59 -1.66
CA ALA A 76 -12.63 -3.18 -0.85
C ALA A 76 -13.26 -2.13 0.06
N LEU A 77 -14.47 -1.71 -0.25
CA LEU A 77 -15.25 -0.75 0.51
C LEU A 77 -16.09 -1.44 1.60
N GLY A 78 -16.44 -0.67 2.61
CA GLY A 78 -17.33 -1.07 3.69
C GLY A 78 -17.83 0.18 4.42
N TYR A 79 -17.38 0.40 5.65
CA TYR A 79 -17.78 1.58 6.43
C TYR A 79 -17.49 2.87 5.68
N LYS A 80 -18.51 3.68 5.44
CA LYS A 80 -18.47 4.97 4.72
C LYS A 80 -17.79 4.89 3.34
N GLY A 81 -17.99 3.78 2.62
CA GLY A 81 -17.42 3.58 1.29
C GLY A 81 -17.83 4.65 0.27
N GLU A 82 -18.99 5.29 0.47
CA GLU A 82 -19.47 6.41 -0.34
C GLU A 82 -18.51 7.61 -0.36
N VAL A 83 -17.78 7.84 0.73
CA VAL A 83 -16.80 8.94 0.82
C VAL A 83 -15.61 8.64 -0.11
N ILE A 84 -15.16 7.39 -0.15
CA ILE A 84 -14.08 6.96 -1.07
C ILE A 84 -14.57 7.02 -2.52
N LYS A 85 -15.80 6.52 -2.79
CA LYS A 85 -16.40 6.60 -4.14
C LYS A 85 -16.45 8.04 -4.64
N LYS A 86 -16.96 8.95 -3.80
CA LYS A 86 -17.03 10.38 -4.14
C LYS A 86 -15.64 10.95 -4.44
N TYR A 87 -14.64 10.68 -3.60
CA TYR A 87 -13.28 11.16 -3.79
C TYR A 87 -12.68 10.70 -5.13
N VAL A 88 -12.82 9.40 -5.47
CA VAL A 88 -12.26 8.85 -6.70
C VAL A 88 -12.98 9.38 -7.94
N VAL A 89 -14.33 9.46 -7.90
CA VAL A 89 -15.14 10.00 -9.02
C VAL A 89 -14.85 11.48 -9.26
N ASP A 90 -14.70 12.26 -8.19
CA ASP A 90 -14.44 13.69 -8.27
C ASP A 90 -12.94 14.02 -8.47
N TYR A 91 -12.05 12.99 -8.47
CA TYR A 91 -10.60 13.20 -8.44
C TYR A 91 -10.10 14.11 -9.56
N CYS A 92 -10.56 13.89 -10.79
CA CYS A 92 -10.16 14.70 -11.94
C CYS A 92 -10.60 16.16 -11.78
N SER A 93 -11.83 16.38 -11.36
CA SER A 93 -12.39 17.74 -11.18
C SER A 93 -11.79 18.48 -10.00
N LEU A 94 -11.35 17.75 -8.95
CA LEU A 94 -10.71 18.34 -7.77
C LEU A 94 -9.22 18.65 -7.98
N ASN A 95 -8.59 18.08 -8.99
CA ASN A 95 -7.15 18.20 -9.26
C ASN A 95 -6.83 18.84 -10.62
N SER A 96 -7.83 19.47 -11.28
CA SER A 96 -7.66 20.19 -12.56
C SER A 96 -8.35 21.54 -12.50
N ASP A 97 -7.85 22.48 -13.27
CA ASP A 97 -8.64 23.69 -13.58
C ASP A 97 -9.87 23.30 -14.39
N LEU A 98 -10.98 23.96 -14.15
CA LEU A 98 -12.23 23.64 -14.85
C LEU A 98 -13.09 24.86 -15.16
N THR A 99 -13.88 24.76 -16.22
CA THR A 99 -14.95 25.69 -16.53
C THR A 99 -16.29 25.01 -16.36
N VAL A 100 -17.19 25.62 -15.58
CA VAL A 100 -18.56 25.13 -15.37
C VAL A 100 -19.55 26.09 -16.04
N GLN A 101 -20.34 25.59 -16.99
CA GLN A 101 -21.51 26.31 -17.51
C GLN A 101 -22.70 25.98 -16.61
N VAL A 102 -22.95 26.80 -15.58
CA VAL A 102 -23.97 26.54 -14.56
C VAL A 102 -25.35 26.27 -15.14
N LYS A 103 -25.74 27.01 -16.21
CA LYS A 103 -27.05 26.88 -16.87
C LYS A 103 -27.26 25.49 -17.49
N THR A 104 -26.21 24.86 -18.02
CA THR A 104 -26.30 23.60 -18.75
C THR A 104 -25.74 22.43 -17.98
N GLY A 105 -25.02 22.67 -16.88
CA GLY A 105 -24.29 21.65 -16.12
C GLY A 105 -23.03 21.12 -16.84
N LYS A 106 -22.64 21.73 -18.00
CA LYS A 106 -21.46 21.28 -18.74
C LYS A 106 -20.19 21.63 -17.99
N VAL A 107 -19.34 20.62 -17.73
CA VAL A 107 -18.00 20.76 -17.14
C VAL A 107 -16.94 20.49 -18.22
N THR A 108 -15.96 21.36 -18.30
CA THR A 108 -14.78 21.21 -19.16
C THR A 108 -13.54 21.27 -18.28
N LEU A 109 -12.73 20.22 -18.25
CA LEU A 109 -11.46 20.17 -17.53
C LEU A 109 -10.36 20.79 -18.37
N HIS A 110 -9.41 21.48 -17.73
CA HIS A 110 -8.25 22.09 -18.36
C HIS A 110 -6.96 21.50 -17.74
N GLY A 111 -5.99 21.21 -18.58
CA GLY A 111 -4.74 20.56 -18.17
C GLY A 111 -4.82 19.03 -18.14
N GLU A 112 -3.70 18.41 -17.86
CA GLU A 112 -3.58 16.96 -17.77
C GLU A 112 -3.73 16.50 -16.31
N VAL A 113 -4.55 15.48 -16.09
CA VAL A 113 -4.58 14.76 -14.82
C VAL A 113 -3.41 13.80 -14.83
N THR A 114 -2.46 13.98 -13.90
CA THR A 114 -1.22 13.19 -13.86
C THR A 114 -1.42 11.75 -13.42
N ALA A 115 -2.54 11.45 -12.74
CA ALA A 115 -2.86 10.09 -12.29
C ALA A 115 -3.64 9.35 -13.38
N ASP A 116 -3.06 8.30 -13.92
CA ASP A 116 -3.66 7.40 -14.92
C ASP A 116 -4.12 6.08 -14.27
N TRP A 117 -4.84 6.19 -13.16
CA TRP A 117 -5.34 5.05 -12.40
C TRP A 117 -6.62 4.47 -13.00
N THR A 118 -6.70 3.14 -13.01
CA THR A 118 -7.97 2.41 -13.11
C THR A 118 -8.37 1.95 -11.71
N VAL A 119 -9.60 2.23 -11.27
CA VAL A 119 -10.02 1.95 -9.90
C VAL A 119 -11.39 1.26 -9.86
N ASP A 120 -11.40 0.00 -9.45
CA ASP A 120 -12.61 -0.74 -9.11
C ASP A 120 -12.99 -0.46 -7.63
N LEU A 121 -14.17 0.08 -7.39
CA LEU A 121 -14.68 0.43 -6.06
C LEU A 121 -15.77 -0.57 -5.65
N VAL A 122 -15.35 -1.63 -4.95
CA VAL A 122 -16.19 -2.80 -4.65
C VAL A 122 -16.78 -2.74 -3.26
N ASP A 123 -18.10 -2.69 -3.13
CA ASP A 123 -18.77 -2.83 -1.83
C ASP A 123 -18.65 -4.28 -1.34
N THR A 124 -17.89 -4.47 -0.29
CA THR A 124 -17.67 -5.78 0.33
C THR A 124 -18.49 -6.00 1.60
N GLY A 125 -19.41 -5.08 1.91
CA GLY A 125 -20.28 -5.16 3.10
C GLY A 125 -19.63 -4.58 4.36
N ILE A 126 -20.47 -4.09 5.29
CA ILE A 126 -20.01 -3.42 6.52
C ILE A 126 -19.42 -4.42 7.51
N SER A 127 -20.05 -5.56 7.69
CA SER A 127 -19.69 -6.59 8.69
C SER A 127 -18.65 -7.59 8.20
N THR A 128 -18.32 -7.60 6.92
CA THR A 128 -17.36 -8.53 6.33
C THR A 128 -15.94 -8.28 6.90
N LEU A 129 -15.28 -9.33 7.34
CA LEU A 129 -13.92 -9.27 7.89
C LEU A 129 -12.86 -9.28 6.79
N THR A 130 -11.59 -9.08 7.16
CA THR A 130 -10.48 -8.85 6.21
C THR A 130 -10.36 -9.94 5.15
N GLY A 131 -10.39 -11.21 5.53
CA GLY A 131 -10.36 -12.35 4.59
C GLY A 131 -11.59 -12.38 3.69
N GLY A 132 -12.80 -12.22 4.26
CA GLY A 132 -14.02 -12.16 3.47
C GLY A 132 -13.99 -11.05 2.41
N ARG A 133 -13.43 -9.86 2.74
CA ARG A 133 -13.26 -8.79 1.76
C ARG A 133 -12.35 -9.19 0.62
N ILE A 134 -11.20 -9.80 0.93
CA ILE A 134 -10.26 -10.30 -0.09
C ILE A 134 -10.97 -11.29 -1.00
N LYS A 135 -11.71 -12.25 -0.43
CA LYS A 135 -12.47 -13.26 -1.21
C LYS A 135 -13.49 -12.62 -2.14
N ARG A 136 -14.22 -11.60 -1.68
CA ARG A 136 -15.18 -10.85 -2.49
C ARG A 136 -14.56 -10.04 -3.62
N LEU A 137 -13.28 -9.69 -3.51
CA LEU A 137 -12.54 -9.06 -4.60
C LEU A 137 -12.13 -10.05 -5.71
N GLY A 138 -12.14 -11.36 -5.45
CA GLY A 138 -11.70 -12.40 -6.40
C GLY A 138 -12.20 -12.21 -7.84
N PRO A 139 -13.51 -11.98 -8.10
CA PRO A 139 -14.02 -11.74 -9.45
C PRO A 139 -13.41 -10.52 -10.17
N TYR A 140 -12.94 -9.53 -9.43
CA TYR A 140 -12.31 -8.32 -9.96
C TYR A 140 -10.80 -8.50 -10.14
N LEU A 141 -10.16 -9.32 -9.30
CA LEU A 141 -8.72 -9.59 -9.36
C LEU A 141 -8.35 -10.54 -10.51
N GLY A 142 -9.27 -11.42 -10.89
CA GLY A 142 -9.02 -12.44 -11.90
C GLY A 142 -8.24 -13.63 -11.35
N ASN A 143 -7.56 -14.35 -12.26
CA ASN A 143 -6.77 -15.55 -11.90
C ASN A 143 -5.26 -15.29 -12.09
N GLU A 144 -4.83 -14.10 -11.75
CA GLU A 144 -3.43 -13.68 -11.85
C GLU A 144 -2.90 -13.29 -10.47
N THR A 145 -1.57 -13.34 -10.30
CA THR A 145 -0.89 -12.80 -9.12
C THR A 145 -1.30 -11.35 -8.89
N PHE A 146 -1.61 -10.97 -7.66
CA PHE A 146 -1.98 -9.60 -7.32
C PHE A 146 -1.24 -9.11 -6.06
N MET A 147 -1.17 -7.80 -5.92
CA MET A 147 -0.69 -7.18 -4.69
C MET A 147 -1.86 -6.89 -3.75
N LEU A 148 -1.62 -6.97 -2.45
CA LEU A 148 -2.63 -6.67 -1.43
C LEU A 148 -2.03 -5.77 -0.36
N THR A 149 -2.77 -4.73 0.04
CA THR A 149 -2.38 -3.86 1.14
C THR A 149 -3.57 -3.37 1.95
N TRP A 150 -3.31 -2.89 3.17
CA TRP A 150 -4.29 -2.19 3.99
C TRP A 150 -4.33 -0.71 3.61
N GLY A 151 -5.48 -0.09 3.79
CA GLY A 151 -5.72 1.32 3.43
C GLY A 151 -5.26 2.34 4.48
N ASP A 152 -4.31 1.98 5.36
CA ASP A 152 -3.95 2.78 6.54
C ASP A 152 -2.47 2.78 6.90
N GLY A 153 -1.61 2.19 6.06
CA GLY A 153 -0.18 2.12 6.27
C GLY A 153 0.63 2.63 5.08
N VAL A 154 1.74 3.30 5.36
CA VAL A 154 2.70 3.80 4.37
C VAL A 154 4.09 3.24 4.65
N SER A 155 4.88 3.04 3.59
CA SER A 155 6.23 2.49 3.64
C SER A 155 7.04 2.96 2.44
N ASP A 156 8.34 2.87 2.51
CA ASP A 156 9.27 3.03 1.39
C ASP A 156 9.70 1.69 0.78
N VAL A 157 8.92 0.62 1.01
CA VAL A 157 9.22 -0.71 0.47
C VAL A 157 9.31 -0.69 -1.06
N ASN A 158 10.39 -1.31 -1.59
CA ASN A 158 10.54 -1.48 -3.03
C ASN A 158 9.62 -2.61 -3.53
N LEU A 159 8.55 -2.22 -4.23
CA LEU A 159 7.54 -3.18 -4.69
C LEU A 159 8.03 -4.08 -5.82
N HIS A 160 9.02 -3.66 -6.61
CA HIS A 160 9.64 -4.53 -7.61
C HIS A 160 10.47 -5.62 -6.92
N GLU A 161 11.30 -5.28 -5.93
CA GLU A 161 12.07 -6.27 -5.15
C GLU A 161 11.16 -7.25 -4.41
N LEU A 162 10.06 -6.76 -3.83
CA LEU A 162 9.03 -7.60 -3.20
C LEU A 162 8.44 -8.61 -4.19
N LEU A 163 8.11 -8.17 -5.41
CA LEU A 163 7.56 -9.01 -6.46
C LEU A 163 8.58 -10.02 -7.00
N GLU A 164 9.83 -9.60 -7.20
CA GLU A 164 10.92 -10.49 -7.61
C GLU A 164 11.18 -11.58 -6.56
N PHE A 165 11.20 -11.21 -5.27
CA PHE A 165 11.32 -12.16 -4.17
C PHE A 165 10.17 -13.17 -4.19
N HIS A 166 8.92 -12.71 -4.38
CA HIS A 166 7.76 -13.58 -4.48
C HIS A 166 7.88 -14.59 -5.63
N ARG A 167 8.24 -14.11 -6.81
CA ARG A 167 8.42 -14.96 -8.01
C ARG A 167 9.54 -16.00 -7.82
N ALA A 168 10.60 -15.63 -7.10
CA ALA A 168 11.76 -16.50 -6.91
C ALA A 168 11.46 -17.73 -6.05
N HIS A 169 10.57 -17.63 -5.05
CA HIS A 169 10.26 -18.75 -4.17
C HIS A 169 9.04 -19.59 -4.63
N GLY A 170 8.14 -19.02 -5.47
CA GLY A 170 6.98 -19.71 -6.05
C GLY A 170 5.95 -20.21 -5.04
N LYS A 171 5.82 -19.54 -3.86
CA LYS A 171 4.83 -19.83 -2.83
C LYS A 171 3.61 -18.96 -2.98
N LEU A 172 2.49 -19.34 -2.34
CA LEU A 172 1.20 -18.65 -2.52
C LEU A 172 1.16 -17.23 -1.98
N VAL A 173 1.89 -16.93 -0.92
CA VAL A 173 1.85 -15.59 -0.31
C VAL A 173 3.23 -15.13 0.13
N THR A 174 3.58 -13.91 -0.22
CA THR A 174 4.66 -13.14 0.41
C THR A 174 4.05 -12.03 1.23
N LEU A 175 4.49 -11.90 2.47
CA LEU A 175 4.18 -10.74 3.30
C LEU A 175 5.45 -9.92 3.58
N THR A 176 5.34 -8.61 3.60
CA THR A 176 6.43 -7.73 4.03
C THR A 176 6.49 -7.75 5.56
N ALA A 177 7.60 -8.28 6.09
CA ALA A 177 7.90 -8.26 7.51
C ALA A 177 8.67 -6.98 7.85
N VAL A 178 8.21 -6.25 8.85
CA VAL A 178 8.78 -4.96 9.29
C VAL A 178 9.05 -4.97 10.79
N HIS A 179 9.92 -4.08 11.23
CA HIS A 179 10.07 -3.81 12.67
C HIS A 179 9.04 -2.76 13.10
N PRO A 180 8.29 -2.99 14.20
CA PRO A 180 7.36 -1.99 14.69
C PRO A 180 8.11 -0.72 15.12
N PRO A 181 7.57 0.49 14.87
CA PRO A 181 8.10 1.70 15.47
C PRO A 181 7.99 1.61 17.00
N ALA A 182 9.06 1.94 17.72
CA ALA A 182 9.04 1.92 19.16
C ALA A 182 8.04 2.95 19.72
N ARG A 183 7.18 2.50 20.63
CA ARG A 183 6.23 3.39 21.32
C ARG A 183 6.87 4.10 22.51
N PHE A 184 7.97 3.57 23.02
CA PHE A 184 8.68 4.03 24.24
C PHE A 184 10.18 4.11 23.94
N GLY A 185 10.92 4.80 24.81
CA GLY A 185 12.38 4.78 24.80
C GLY A 185 12.90 3.36 25.06
N HIS A 186 13.93 2.96 24.31
CA HIS A 186 14.63 1.70 24.48
C HIS A 186 15.77 1.86 25.48
N LEU A 187 15.91 0.88 26.36
CA LEU A 187 17.00 0.80 27.34
C LEU A 187 17.83 -0.45 27.07
N GLU A 188 19.11 -0.26 26.88
CA GLU A 188 20.06 -1.37 26.96
C GLU A 188 20.66 -1.39 28.36
N LEU A 189 20.51 -2.52 29.07
CA LEU A 189 20.94 -2.67 30.46
C LEU A 189 22.20 -3.52 30.54
N SER A 190 23.15 -3.08 31.37
CA SER A 190 24.29 -3.87 31.83
C SER A 190 24.22 -3.97 33.34
N GLY A 191 23.65 -5.05 33.88
CA GLY A 191 23.17 -5.14 35.27
C GLY A 191 22.06 -4.11 35.49
N ASP A 192 22.15 -3.31 36.54
CA ASP A 192 21.20 -2.23 36.83
C ASP A 192 21.59 -0.89 36.19
N ARG A 193 22.70 -0.86 35.45
CA ARG A 193 23.15 0.33 34.74
C ARG A 193 22.51 0.39 33.33
N ILE A 194 22.00 1.57 32.94
CA ILE A 194 21.60 1.86 31.58
C ILE A 194 22.88 2.07 30.76
N ALA A 195 23.19 1.13 29.85
CA ALA A 195 24.33 1.19 28.95
C ALA A 195 24.03 2.08 27.77
N GLU A 196 22.79 2.02 27.23
CA GLU A 196 22.31 2.86 26.12
C GLU A 196 20.85 3.25 26.39
N PHE A 197 20.53 4.51 26.10
CA PHE A 197 19.17 5.03 26.03
C PHE A 197 18.94 5.58 24.62
N SER A 198 17.94 5.07 23.92
CA SER A 198 17.54 5.64 22.63
C SER A 198 16.04 5.91 22.62
N GLU A 199 15.68 7.15 22.33
CA GLU A 199 14.28 7.58 22.25
C GLU A 199 13.66 7.09 20.96
N LYS A 200 12.67 6.20 21.09
CA LYS A 200 11.85 5.67 19.99
C LYS A 200 12.64 5.10 18.78
N PRO A 201 13.65 4.24 18.98
CA PRO A 201 14.26 3.54 17.86
C PRO A 201 13.25 2.58 17.23
N GLN A 202 13.44 2.19 15.99
CA GLN A 202 12.79 0.96 15.51
C GLN A 202 13.28 -0.20 16.40
N THR A 203 12.36 -0.98 16.96
CA THR A 203 12.76 -2.11 17.79
C THR A 203 13.52 -3.10 16.92
N ARG A 204 14.75 -3.44 17.32
CA ARG A 204 15.55 -4.46 16.60
C ARG A 204 15.02 -5.87 16.82
N GLU A 205 14.13 -6.06 17.78
CA GLU A 205 13.56 -7.35 18.13
C GLU A 205 12.10 -7.45 17.71
N GLY A 206 11.77 -8.56 17.08
CA GLY A 206 10.42 -8.89 16.61
C GLY A 206 10.08 -8.33 15.24
N TRP A 207 9.61 -9.22 14.38
CA TRP A 207 9.04 -8.89 13.08
C TRP A 207 7.51 -8.89 13.18
N ILE A 208 6.87 -7.91 12.54
CA ILE A 208 5.42 -7.84 12.45
C ILE A 208 4.98 -7.79 10.98
N ASN A 209 3.70 -8.05 10.75
CA ASN A 209 3.07 -7.91 9.45
C ASN A 209 3.01 -6.42 9.05
N GLY A 210 3.74 -6.06 7.99
CA GLY A 210 3.78 -4.71 7.43
C GLY A 210 2.63 -4.41 6.46
N ALA A 211 1.73 -5.37 6.22
CA ALA A 211 0.54 -5.22 5.39
C ALA A 211 0.79 -4.86 3.90
N PHE A 212 1.96 -5.22 3.36
CA PHE A 212 2.25 -5.23 1.94
C PHE A 212 2.47 -6.68 1.51
N PHE A 213 1.65 -7.17 0.59
CA PHE A 213 1.66 -8.57 0.18
C PHE A 213 1.75 -8.71 -1.33
N VAL A 214 2.29 -9.86 -1.77
CA VAL A 214 2.05 -10.43 -3.10
C VAL A 214 1.36 -11.78 -2.91
N VAL A 215 0.27 -12.00 -3.64
CA VAL A 215 -0.67 -13.10 -3.40
C VAL A 215 -0.99 -13.81 -4.70
N GLU A 216 -0.83 -15.13 -4.71
CA GLU A 216 -1.31 -16.00 -5.78
C GLU A 216 -2.82 -16.26 -5.60
N PRO A 217 -3.58 -16.43 -6.70
CA PRO A 217 -5.03 -16.69 -6.64
C PRO A 217 -5.40 -17.89 -5.75
N GLY A 218 -4.57 -18.94 -5.72
CA GLY A 218 -4.79 -20.12 -4.88
C GLY A 218 -4.84 -19.84 -3.38
N ALA A 219 -4.32 -18.69 -2.92
CA ALA A 219 -4.44 -18.29 -1.52
C ALA A 219 -5.88 -17.95 -1.12
N LEU A 220 -6.77 -17.63 -2.07
CA LEU A 220 -8.18 -17.36 -1.81
C LEU A 220 -8.95 -18.60 -1.34
N ASP A 221 -8.45 -19.81 -1.64
CA ASP A 221 -9.05 -21.07 -1.18
C ASP A 221 -8.88 -21.27 0.34
N TYR A 222 -7.95 -20.56 0.96
CA TYR A 222 -7.76 -20.55 2.41
C TYR A 222 -8.80 -19.67 3.16
N ILE A 223 -9.66 -18.96 2.43
CA ILE A 223 -10.65 -18.07 3.01
C ILE A 223 -12.02 -18.78 3.01
N ASP A 224 -12.56 -19.07 4.19
CA ASP A 224 -13.80 -19.83 4.33
C ASP A 224 -15.04 -19.00 3.93
N GLY A 225 -15.09 -17.71 4.31
CA GLY A 225 -16.23 -16.84 4.02
C GLY A 225 -16.09 -15.43 4.61
N ASP A 226 -17.21 -14.72 4.74
CA ASP A 226 -17.26 -13.32 5.15
C ASP A 226 -16.72 -13.05 6.56
N ASP A 227 -16.91 -14.01 7.47
CA ASP A 227 -16.47 -13.91 8.87
C ASP A 227 -15.00 -14.32 9.07
N THR A 228 -14.27 -14.53 7.98
CA THR A 228 -12.86 -14.90 8.04
C THR A 228 -11.98 -13.66 8.20
N GLN A 229 -11.15 -13.64 9.23
CA GLN A 229 -10.03 -12.69 9.34
C GLN A 229 -8.82 -13.25 8.60
N TRP A 230 -8.25 -12.49 7.65
CA TRP A 230 -7.07 -12.89 6.88
C TRP A 230 -5.89 -13.27 7.79
N GLU A 231 -5.70 -12.50 8.85
CA GLU A 231 -4.61 -12.64 9.82
C GLU A 231 -4.80 -13.86 10.75
N ARG A 232 -6.06 -14.29 10.95
CA ARG A 232 -6.43 -15.43 11.79
C ARG A 232 -7.07 -16.51 10.93
N GLY A 233 -6.46 -17.65 10.86
CA GLY A 233 -6.89 -18.74 9.99
C GLY A 233 -6.11 -18.79 8.68
N PRO A 234 -6.42 -18.00 7.63
CA PRO A 234 -5.73 -18.09 6.35
C PRO A 234 -4.20 -17.97 6.44
N LEU A 235 -3.66 -16.88 6.98
CA LEU A 235 -2.21 -16.74 7.12
C LEU A 235 -1.57 -17.81 8.03
N GLN A 236 -2.29 -18.28 9.05
CA GLN A 236 -1.79 -19.36 9.92
C GLN A 236 -1.75 -20.69 9.18
N ARG A 237 -2.78 -21.03 8.39
CA ARG A 237 -2.80 -22.24 7.56
C ARG A 237 -1.73 -22.18 6.47
N LEU A 238 -1.62 -21.06 5.75
CA LEU A 238 -0.57 -20.84 4.75
C LEU A 238 0.83 -21.00 5.35
N ALA A 239 1.06 -20.50 6.58
CA ALA A 239 2.34 -20.67 7.27
C ALA A 239 2.59 -22.13 7.64
N ALA A 240 1.58 -22.87 8.14
CA ALA A 240 1.68 -24.28 8.48
C ALA A 240 1.97 -25.16 7.26
N ASP A 241 1.38 -24.80 6.11
CA ASP A 241 1.57 -25.50 4.84
C ASP A 241 2.88 -25.10 4.11
N GLY A 242 3.65 -24.15 4.66
CA GLY A 242 4.90 -23.66 4.06
C GLY A 242 4.67 -22.79 2.81
N GLU A 243 3.49 -22.20 2.68
CA GLU A 243 3.08 -21.36 1.55
C GLU A 243 3.11 -19.84 1.86
N LEU A 244 3.59 -19.45 3.04
CA LEU A 244 3.76 -18.06 3.47
C LEU A 244 5.23 -17.71 3.64
N MET A 245 5.71 -16.74 2.88
CA MET A 245 7.09 -16.24 2.93
C MET A 245 7.15 -14.81 3.44
N ALA A 246 8.28 -14.45 4.09
CA ALA A 246 8.51 -13.12 4.64
C ALA A 246 9.59 -12.37 3.85
N PHE A 247 9.21 -11.28 3.20
CA PHE A 247 10.15 -10.29 2.67
C PHE A 247 10.54 -9.31 3.79
N ARG A 248 11.80 -9.29 4.18
CA ARG A 248 12.29 -8.47 5.30
C ARG A 248 12.57 -7.05 4.84
N HIS A 249 11.80 -6.11 5.36
CA HIS A 249 11.97 -4.68 5.11
C HIS A 249 12.43 -3.98 6.39
N THR A 250 13.60 -3.39 6.37
CA THR A 250 14.27 -2.79 7.54
C THR A 250 14.25 -1.26 7.54
N SER A 251 13.69 -0.65 6.48
CA SER A 251 13.55 0.80 6.35
C SER A 251 12.20 1.28 6.89
N PHE A 252 11.68 2.37 6.38
CA PHE A 252 10.51 3.04 6.94
C PHE A 252 9.21 2.26 6.72
N TRP A 253 8.46 2.11 7.78
CA TRP A 253 7.07 1.66 7.78
C TRP A 253 6.30 2.31 8.92
N GLN A 254 5.08 2.79 8.66
CA GLN A 254 4.20 3.38 9.65
C GLN A 254 2.74 3.15 9.30
N CYS A 255 1.96 2.58 10.22
CA CYS A 255 0.50 2.60 10.16
C CYS A 255 -0.06 3.83 10.86
N MET A 256 -1.20 4.33 10.39
CA MET A 256 -1.91 5.46 11.00
C MET A 256 -3.06 4.95 11.87
N ASP A 257 -2.76 4.36 13.02
CA ASP A 257 -3.75 3.75 13.91
C ASP A 257 -4.31 4.70 14.97
N THR A 258 -3.52 5.71 15.34
CA THR A 258 -3.83 6.65 16.42
C THR A 258 -3.62 8.09 15.94
N LEU A 259 -4.16 9.06 16.69
CA LEU A 259 -3.91 10.49 16.43
C LEU A 259 -2.42 10.83 16.47
N ARG A 260 -1.65 10.17 17.37
CA ARG A 260 -0.19 10.32 17.42
C ARG A 260 0.49 9.89 16.11
N ASP A 261 0.04 8.78 15.52
CA ASP A 261 0.59 8.31 14.24
C ASP A 261 0.29 9.31 13.13
N LYS A 262 -0.93 9.86 13.10
CA LYS A 262 -1.32 10.92 12.16
C LYS A 262 -0.43 12.16 12.31
N VAL A 263 -0.22 12.64 13.54
CA VAL A 263 0.64 13.82 13.82
C VAL A 263 2.07 13.56 13.35
N LEU A 264 2.62 12.37 13.61
CA LEU A 264 3.96 11.99 13.14
C LEU A 264 4.05 12.03 11.60
N LEU A 265 3.08 11.41 10.91
CA LEU A 265 3.06 11.39 9.45
C LEU A 265 2.89 12.79 8.85
N GLU A 266 2.04 13.64 9.46
CA GLU A 266 1.87 15.03 9.07
C GLU A 266 3.17 15.83 9.23
N GLU A 267 3.88 15.68 10.36
CA GLU A 267 5.16 16.34 10.60
C GLU A 267 6.23 15.94 9.57
N LEU A 268 6.33 14.64 9.27
CA LEU A 268 7.25 14.13 8.26
C LEU A 268 6.93 14.72 6.87
N TRP A 269 5.65 14.83 6.55
CA TRP A 269 5.22 15.42 5.27
C TRP A 269 5.54 16.91 5.19
N GLN A 270 5.17 17.70 6.21
CA GLN A 270 5.36 19.14 6.27
C GLN A 270 6.85 19.54 6.24
N THR A 271 7.70 18.70 6.82
CA THR A 271 9.16 18.92 6.83
C THR A 271 9.89 18.37 5.60
N ASN A 272 9.17 17.85 4.58
CA ASN A 272 9.72 17.17 3.41
C ASN A 272 10.66 16.00 3.76
N LYS A 273 10.39 15.32 4.87
CA LYS A 273 11.13 14.14 5.34
C LYS A 273 10.31 12.86 5.30
N ALA A 274 9.23 12.83 4.51
CA ALA A 274 8.35 11.68 4.37
C ALA A 274 9.04 10.55 3.56
N PRO A 275 9.54 9.47 4.18
CA PRO A 275 10.32 8.46 3.47
C PRO A 275 9.49 7.69 2.44
N TRP A 276 8.18 7.56 2.68
CA TRP A 276 7.26 6.88 1.76
C TRP A 276 6.96 7.69 0.49
N LYS A 277 7.32 8.98 0.45
CA LYS A 277 7.20 9.81 -0.75
C LYS A 277 8.35 9.49 -1.71
N VAL A 278 8.29 8.33 -2.36
CA VAL A 278 9.28 7.87 -3.33
C VAL A 278 9.06 8.43 -4.74
N TRP A 279 7.92 9.06 -4.99
CA TRP A 279 7.58 9.73 -6.25
C TRP A 279 8.03 11.19 -6.25
N SER A 280 8.24 11.74 -7.43
CA SER A 280 8.57 13.15 -7.69
C SER A 280 7.36 14.08 -7.58
#